data_fe5c9587ab001ad3ce10c7f480d3b29f
#
_entry.id   fe5c9587ab001ad3ce10c7f480d3b29f
#
_cell.length_a   1.000
_cell.length_b   1.000
_cell.length_c   1.000
_cell.angle_alpha   90.00
_cell.angle_beta   90.00
_cell.angle_gamma   90.00
#
_symmetry.space_group_name_H-M   'P 1'
#
loop_
_entity.id
_entity.type
_entity.pdbx_description
1 polymer ?
#
loop_
_entity_poly.entity_id
_entity_poly.type
_entity_poly.pdbx_seq_one_letter_code
_entity_poly.pdbx_strand_id
1 'polypeptide(L)'
;MPINDPATVAELRELYPRYEQALVSNDVETLIGMFWASPYVARFGPSESLYGIEEIEAFRKGRSPANLARTITRLEIVTFSKDFASITVAFERDVAGQVTRGRQSQTWARLPEGWRIVFAHVSMLV
;
A
#
# COMPACT_ATOMS: atom_id res chain seq x y z
N MET A 1 6.50 4.13 24.06
CA MET A 1 6.78 3.20 22.95
C MET A 1 7.93 3.72 22.10
N PRO A 2 8.87 2.88 21.70
CA PRO A 2 9.93 3.31 20.80
C PRO A 2 9.37 3.72 19.44
N ILE A 3 9.88 4.83 18.93
CA ILE A 3 9.55 5.32 17.59
C ILE A 3 10.77 5.08 16.69
N ASN A 4 10.53 4.50 15.51
CA ASN A 4 11.57 4.26 14.50
C ASN A 4 12.71 3.38 15.00
N ASP A 5 12.37 2.24 15.63
CA ASP A 5 13.35 1.21 15.93
C ASP A 5 14.11 0.85 14.65
N PRO A 6 15.47 0.99 14.62
CA PRO A 6 16.21 0.85 13.36
C PRO A 6 16.03 -0.49 12.65
N ALA A 7 15.95 -1.58 13.38
CA ALA A 7 15.76 -2.91 12.77
C ALA A 7 14.37 -3.05 12.16
N THR A 8 13.35 -2.51 12.82
CA THR A 8 11.96 -2.55 12.33
C THR A 8 11.81 -1.67 11.08
N VAL A 9 12.39 -0.48 11.09
CA VAL A 9 12.40 0.40 9.92
C VAL A 9 13.09 -0.32 8.75
N ALA A 10 14.22 -0.98 9.00
CA ALA A 10 14.95 -1.69 7.94
C ALA A 10 14.12 -2.80 7.30
N GLU A 11 13.36 -3.54 8.11
CA GLU A 11 12.46 -4.57 7.57
C GLU A 11 11.45 -3.98 6.58
N LEU A 12 10.84 -2.86 6.92
CA LEU A 12 9.82 -2.25 6.07
C LEU A 12 10.43 -1.53 4.87
N ARG A 13 11.64 -0.98 5.00
CA ARG A 13 12.35 -0.43 3.84
C ARG A 13 12.67 -1.50 2.80
N GLU A 14 12.88 -2.73 3.23
CA GLU A 14 13.09 -3.86 2.32
C GLU A 14 11.78 -4.37 1.75
N LEU A 15 10.72 -4.38 2.56
CA LEU A 15 9.42 -4.94 2.17
C LEU A 15 8.63 -4.02 1.25
N TYR A 16 8.62 -2.70 1.50
CA TYR A 16 7.76 -1.78 0.75
C TYR A 16 8.02 -1.79 -0.76
N PRO A 17 9.27 -1.81 -1.24
CA PRO A 17 9.53 -1.88 -2.69
C PRO A 17 8.89 -3.07 -3.39
N ARG A 18 8.70 -4.19 -2.66
CA ARG A 18 8.00 -5.36 -3.22
C ARG A 18 6.52 -5.07 -3.44
N TYR A 19 5.91 -4.30 -2.53
CA TYR A 19 4.54 -3.85 -2.71
C TYR A 19 4.42 -2.94 -3.94
N GLU A 20 5.31 -1.97 -4.07
CA GLU A 20 5.31 -1.03 -5.19
C GLU A 20 5.49 -1.78 -6.52
N GLN A 21 6.42 -2.72 -6.57
CA GLN A 21 6.66 -3.53 -7.77
C GLN A 21 5.44 -4.36 -8.14
N ALA A 22 4.80 -4.98 -7.16
CA ALA A 22 3.59 -5.76 -7.39
C ALA A 22 2.44 -4.88 -7.90
N LEU A 23 2.34 -3.66 -7.37
CA LEU A 23 1.30 -2.71 -7.78
C LEU A 23 1.46 -2.31 -9.25
N VAL A 24 2.64 -1.85 -9.65
CA VAL A 24 2.87 -1.34 -11.01
C VAL A 24 2.89 -2.45 -12.06
N SER A 25 3.23 -3.68 -11.69
CA SER A 25 3.19 -4.84 -12.58
C SER A 25 1.85 -5.58 -12.55
N ASN A 26 0.90 -5.13 -11.73
CA ASN A 26 -0.40 -5.77 -11.53
C ASN A 26 -0.27 -7.24 -11.12
N ASP A 27 0.67 -7.53 -10.23
CA ASP A 27 0.84 -8.85 -9.63
C ASP A 27 -0.17 -9.03 -8.52
N VAL A 28 -1.38 -9.47 -8.89
CA VAL A 28 -2.53 -9.55 -7.99
C VAL A 28 -2.26 -10.49 -6.82
N GLU A 29 -1.66 -11.65 -7.08
CA GLU A 29 -1.38 -12.63 -6.03
C GLU A 29 -0.49 -12.05 -4.93
N THR A 30 0.61 -11.39 -5.32
CA THR A 30 1.52 -10.75 -4.38
C THR A 30 0.84 -9.60 -3.63
N LEU A 31 0.09 -8.75 -4.35
CA LEU A 31 -0.65 -7.65 -3.73
C LEU A 31 -1.60 -8.15 -2.64
N ILE A 32 -2.42 -9.14 -2.95
CA ILE A 32 -3.40 -9.68 -2.00
C ILE A 32 -2.70 -10.33 -0.81
N GLY A 33 -1.58 -11.00 -1.05
CA GLY A 33 -0.78 -11.61 0.01
C GLY A 33 -0.15 -10.62 0.99
N MET A 34 -0.06 -9.35 0.63
CA MET A 34 0.45 -8.30 1.52
C MET A 34 -0.64 -7.65 2.37
N PHE A 35 -1.91 -7.89 2.09
CA PHE A 35 -3.02 -7.41 2.91
C PHE A 35 -3.40 -8.46 3.96
N TRP A 36 -3.88 -7.98 5.08
CA TRP A 36 -4.41 -8.84 6.14
C TRP A 36 -5.62 -9.61 5.61
N ALA A 37 -5.57 -10.93 5.66
CA ALA A 37 -6.65 -11.80 5.19
C ALA A 37 -7.76 -11.85 6.23
N SER A 38 -8.57 -10.81 6.31
CA SER A 38 -9.56 -10.60 7.36
C SER A 38 -10.76 -9.83 6.81
N PRO A 39 -11.96 -10.03 7.40
CA PRO A 39 -13.09 -9.15 7.09
C PRO A 39 -12.91 -7.73 7.63
N TYR A 40 -11.91 -7.48 8.46
CA TYR A 40 -11.69 -6.17 9.09
C TYR A 40 -10.70 -5.27 8.35
N VAL A 41 -9.98 -5.78 7.36
CA VAL A 41 -9.09 -4.93 6.57
C VAL A 41 -9.93 -4.01 5.69
N ALA A 42 -9.49 -2.77 5.52
CA ALA A 42 -10.20 -1.82 4.66
C ALA A 42 -9.21 -1.12 3.71
N ARG A 43 -9.66 -0.82 2.50
CA ARG A 43 -8.91 -0.04 1.52
C ARG A 43 -9.84 0.92 0.80
N PHE A 44 -9.48 2.20 0.85
CA PHE A 44 -10.20 3.26 0.13
C PHE A 44 -9.33 3.80 -1.00
N GLY A 45 -9.92 4.01 -2.15
CA GLY A 45 -9.29 4.66 -3.28
C GLY A 45 -10.09 5.88 -3.72
N PRO A 46 -9.69 6.53 -4.81
CA PRO A 46 -10.37 7.73 -5.28
C PRO A 46 -11.85 7.52 -5.62
N SER A 47 -12.22 6.31 -6.01
CA SER A 47 -13.58 6.02 -6.46
C SER A 47 -14.19 4.79 -5.78
N GLU A 48 -13.48 4.13 -4.87
CA GLU A 48 -13.97 2.91 -4.24
C GLU A 48 -13.73 2.89 -2.73
N SER A 49 -14.63 2.22 -2.01
CA SER A 49 -14.50 1.93 -0.59
C SER A 49 -14.64 0.43 -0.42
N LEU A 50 -13.56 -0.24 -0.04
CA LEU A 50 -13.50 -1.70 0.03
C LEU A 50 -13.35 -2.13 1.47
N TYR A 51 -14.23 -3.01 1.92
CA TYR A 51 -14.23 -3.56 3.26
C TYR A 51 -14.05 -5.09 3.20
N GLY A 52 -13.01 -5.56 3.87
CA GLY A 52 -12.68 -6.97 3.91
C GLY A 52 -11.83 -7.43 2.71
N ILE A 53 -11.11 -8.53 2.96
CA ILE A 53 -10.16 -9.03 1.95
C ILE A 53 -10.85 -9.49 0.66
N GLU A 54 -12.07 -9.99 0.76
CA GLU A 54 -12.80 -10.47 -0.43
C GLU A 54 -13.10 -9.33 -1.40
N GLU A 55 -13.51 -8.16 -0.89
CA GLU A 55 -13.77 -6.99 -1.73
C GLU A 55 -12.47 -6.45 -2.33
N ILE A 56 -11.40 -6.43 -1.55
CA ILE A 56 -10.08 -5.99 -2.04
C ILE A 56 -9.59 -6.90 -3.17
N GLU A 57 -9.72 -8.21 -2.99
CA GLU A 57 -9.31 -9.19 -4.00
C GLU A 57 -10.13 -9.04 -5.28
N ALA A 58 -11.45 -8.92 -5.16
CA ALA A 58 -12.33 -8.74 -6.32
C ALA A 58 -11.98 -7.48 -7.11
N PHE A 59 -11.70 -6.38 -6.41
CA PHE A 59 -11.28 -5.13 -7.04
C PHE A 59 -9.97 -5.29 -7.81
N ARG A 60 -8.97 -5.94 -7.19
CA ARG A 60 -7.67 -6.14 -7.84
C ARG A 60 -7.77 -7.04 -9.06
N LYS A 61 -8.57 -8.10 -9.00
CA LYS A 61 -8.77 -9.01 -10.12
C LYS A 61 -9.52 -8.36 -11.28
N GLY A 62 -10.43 -7.44 -10.99
CA GLY A 62 -11.21 -6.73 -12.00
C GLY A 62 -10.53 -5.49 -12.57
N ARG A 63 -9.38 -5.09 -12.02
CA ARG A 63 -8.70 -3.86 -12.42
C ARG A 63 -7.95 -4.03 -13.73
N SER A 64 -8.07 -3.01 -14.60
CA SER A 64 -7.26 -2.95 -15.82
C SER A 64 -5.76 -2.89 -15.45
N PRO A 65 -4.89 -3.65 -16.15
CA PRO A 65 -3.45 -3.55 -15.95
C PRO A 65 -2.83 -2.30 -16.61
N ALA A 66 -3.62 -1.51 -17.33
CA ALA A 66 -3.11 -0.33 -18.01
C ALA A 66 -2.91 0.84 -17.04
N ASN A 67 -1.89 1.67 -17.32
CA ASN A 67 -1.64 2.93 -16.63
C ASN A 67 -1.39 2.80 -15.13
N LEU A 68 -0.78 1.70 -14.71
CA LEU A 68 -0.44 1.47 -13.29
C LEU A 68 0.92 2.05 -12.90
N ALA A 69 1.79 2.33 -13.88
CA ALA A 69 3.11 2.87 -13.61
C ALA A 69 3.01 4.23 -12.90
N ARG A 70 3.86 4.44 -11.92
CA ARG A 70 3.92 5.69 -11.18
C ARG A 70 5.32 5.95 -10.66
N THR A 71 5.64 7.20 -10.38
CA THR A 71 6.90 7.62 -9.79
C THR A 71 6.66 8.04 -8.36
N ILE A 72 7.41 7.45 -7.43
CA ILE A 72 7.37 7.83 -6.03
C ILE A 72 8.17 9.12 -5.86
N THR A 73 7.53 10.18 -5.37
CA THR A 73 8.18 11.45 -5.11
C THR A 73 8.55 11.63 -3.64
N ARG A 74 7.87 10.90 -2.73
CA ARG A 74 8.21 10.90 -1.32
C ARG A 74 7.73 9.60 -0.67
N LEU A 75 8.58 9.00 0.14
CA LEU A 75 8.28 7.81 0.92
C LEU A 75 8.70 8.05 2.35
N GLU A 76 7.77 7.90 3.29
CA GLU A 76 8.04 8.01 4.73
C GLU A 76 7.58 6.74 5.43
N ILE A 77 8.48 6.14 6.20
CA ILE A 77 8.19 4.99 7.03
C ILE A 77 8.38 5.39 8.48
N VAL A 78 7.33 5.26 9.28
CA VAL A 78 7.38 5.53 10.71
C VAL A 78 6.91 4.29 11.44
N THR A 79 7.73 3.76 12.35
CA THR A 79 7.39 2.56 13.11
C THR A 79 7.09 2.91 14.56
N PHE A 80 6.17 2.15 15.15
CA PHE A 80 5.69 2.31 16.53
C PHE A 80 5.89 0.98 17.23
N SER A 81 6.73 0.95 18.26
CA SER A 81 7.24 -0.29 18.84
C SER A 81 7.86 -1.15 17.73
N LYS A 82 7.62 -2.47 17.74
CA LYS A 82 8.16 -3.38 16.73
C LYS A 82 7.07 -4.00 15.86
N ASP A 83 5.82 -3.63 16.10
CA ASP A 83 4.67 -4.35 15.54
C ASP A 83 3.73 -3.51 14.70
N PHE A 84 3.93 -2.19 14.67
CA PHE A 84 3.09 -1.29 13.88
C PHE A 84 3.91 -0.29 13.09
N ALA A 85 3.40 0.09 11.93
CA ALA A 85 4.04 1.11 11.11
C ALA A 85 2.99 1.88 10.31
N SER A 86 3.33 3.13 10.03
CA SER A 86 2.63 3.96 9.06
C SER A 86 3.59 4.17 7.90
N ILE A 87 3.13 3.91 6.68
CA ILE A 87 3.89 4.19 5.46
C ILE A 87 3.07 5.15 4.61
N THR A 88 3.65 6.29 4.31
CA THR A 88 3.01 7.29 3.45
C THR A 88 3.83 7.50 2.19
N VAL A 89 3.13 7.66 1.07
CA VAL A 89 3.74 7.78 -0.25
C VAL A 89 3.06 8.92 -0.99
N ALA A 90 3.86 9.81 -1.56
CA ALA A 90 3.39 10.74 -2.58
C ALA A 90 3.88 10.24 -3.94
N PHE A 91 3.05 10.31 -4.96
CA PHE A 91 3.40 9.78 -6.27
C PHE A 91 2.83 10.63 -7.41
N GLU A 92 3.40 10.43 -8.58
CA GLU A 92 2.92 11.03 -9.83
C GLU A 92 2.71 9.94 -10.87
N ARG A 93 1.67 10.12 -11.69
CA ARG A 93 1.44 9.33 -12.90
C ARG A 93 1.48 10.25 -14.10
N ASP A 94 2.16 9.80 -15.15
CA ASP A 94 2.17 10.47 -16.44
C ASP A 94 1.53 9.51 -17.45
N VAL A 95 0.34 9.87 -17.91
CA VAL A 95 -0.38 9.09 -18.91
C VAL A 95 -0.58 10.00 -20.12
N ALA A 96 0.14 9.70 -21.21
CA ALA A 96 0.07 10.46 -22.46
C ALA A 96 0.33 11.96 -22.25
N GLY A 97 1.28 12.31 -21.39
CA GLY A 97 1.63 13.69 -21.09
C GLY A 97 0.76 14.36 -20.03
N GLN A 98 -0.29 13.69 -19.58
CA GLN A 98 -1.16 14.18 -18.51
C GLN A 98 -0.62 13.71 -17.17
N VAL A 99 -0.07 14.64 -16.38
CA VAL A 99 0.49 14.33 -15.05
C VAL A 99 -0.58 14.50 -13.99
N THR A 100 -0.77 13.46 -13.18
CA THR A 100 -1.63 13.50 -12.00
C THR A 100 -0.81 13.16 -10.76
N ARG A 101 -1.23 13.69 -9.60
CA ARG A 101 -0.53 13.48 -8.34
C ARG A 101 -1.46 12.85 -7.33
N GLY A 102 -0.92 11.93 -6.54
CA GLY A 102 -1.69 11.25 -5.52
C GLY A 102 -0.90 11.02 -4.26
N ARG A 103 -1.62 10.55 -3.25
CA ARG A 103 -1.07 10.20 -1.95
C ARG A 103 -1.63 8.86 -1.52
N GLN A 104 -0.81 8.10 -0.83
CA GLN A 104 -1.18 6.81 -0.28
C GLN A 104 -0.75 6.75 1.17
N SER A 105 -1.65 6.29 2.04
CA SER A 105 -1.36 6.02 3.44
C SER A 105 -1.65 4.56 3.71
N GLN A 106 -0.74 3.88 4.40
CA GLN A 106 -0.93 2.48 4.77
C GLN A 106 -0.58 2.29 6.24
N THR A 107 -1.40 1.53 6.93
CA THR A 107 -1.08 1.03 8.27
C THR A 107 -0.68 -0.43 8.14
N TRP A 108 0.50 -0.74 8.63
CA TRP A 108 1.06 -2.10 8.63
C TRP A 108 1.11 -2.63 10.06
N ALA A 109 0.83 -3.91 10.22
CA ALA A 109 0.94 -4.59 11.50
C ALA A 109 1.75 -5.87 11.35
N ARG A 110 2.59 -6.17 12.34
CA ARG A 110 3.28 -7.45 12.41
C ARG A 110 2.33 -8.45 13.06
N LEU A 111 1.80 -9.34 12.25
CA LEU A 111 0.89 -10.41 12.66
C LEU A 111 1.66 -11.73 12.74
N PRO A 112 1.06 -12.82 13.24
CA PRO A 112 1.75 -14.11 13.27
C PRO A 112 2.29 -14.56 11.92
N GLU A 113 1.58 -14.24 10.83
CA GLU A 113 1.99 -14.56 9.47
C GLU A 113 3.04 -13.59 8.88
N GLY A 114 3.38 -12.52 9.59
CA GLY A 114 4.33 -11.51 9.15
C GLY A 114 3.69 -10.13 9.00
N TRP A 115 4.41 -9.20 8.42
CA TRP A 115 3.90 -7.85 8.17
C TRP A 115 2.77 -7.87 7.15
N ARG A 116 1.65 -7.22 7.50
CA ARG A 116 0.48 -7.11 6.60
C ARG A 116 -0.10 -5.71 6.66
N ILE A 117 -0.66 -5.27 5.55
CA ILE A 117 -1.42 -4.01 5.48
C ILE A 117 -2.78 -4.24 6.11
N VAL A 118 -3.10 -3.49 7.15
CA VAL A 118 -4.39 -3.60 7.84
C VAL A 118 -5.35 -2.48 7.44
N PHE A 119 -4.85 -1.40 6.87
CA PHE A 119 -5.65 -0.33 6.29
C PHE A 119 -4.84 0.42 5.23
N ALA A 120 -5.49 0.82 4.16
CA ALA A 120 -4.87 1.62 3.11
C ALA A 120 -5.86 2.65 2.55
N HIS A 121 -5.34 3.81 2.17
CA HIS A 121 -6.14 4.87 1.58
C HIS A 121 -5.32 5.59 0.51
N VAL A 122 -5.87 5.67 -0.69
CA VAL A 122 -5.27 6.40 -1.81
C VAL A 122 -6.20 7.55 -2.19
N SER A 123 -5.64 8.73 -2.33
CA SER A 123 -6.38 9.90 -2.79
C SER A 123 -5.60 10.62 -3.88
N MET A 124 -6.32 11.31 -4.75
CA MET A 124 -5.70 12.12 -5.80
C MET A 124 -5.76 13.58 -5.40
N LEU A 125 -4.68 14.30 -5.69
CA LEU A 125 -4.65 15.76 -5.54
C LEU A 125 -5.38 16.40 -6.72
N VAL A 126 -6.11 17.42 -6.41
CA VAL A 126 -6.88 18.17 -7.43
C VAL A 126 -6.04 19.31 -7.99
#